data_abfae7d28e5d3657fbd22218a908ff69
#
_entry.id   abfae7d28e5d3657fbd22218a908ff69
#
_cell.length_a   1.000
_cell.length_b   1.000
_cell.length_c   1.000
_cell.angle_alpha   90.00
_cell.angle_beta   90.00
_cell.angle_gamma   90.00
#
_symmetry.space_group_name_H-M   'P 1'
#
loop_
_entity.id
_entity.type
_entity.pdbx_description
1 polymer ?
#
loop_
_entity_poly.entity_id
_entity_poly.type
_entity_poly.pdbx_seq_one_letter_code
_entity_poly.pdbx_strand_id
1 'polypeptide(L)'
;MHTKAVYRAAQGFNDAGLITLRFNFRGVGTSTGSHDEGIGEQEDSVAALDWLEKEYPHLPLVMGGFSFGSMVGLTVGADDPRVVALLGMGLPVDLDVRYDFDYLAHAGKPVLVVQGENDEFGSGEQVAAAMAPLGSHITLVRIPGTGHYFADRLDELRGAVCGYYESGPGVRHLVAV
;
A
#
# COMPACT_ATOMS: atom_id res chain seq x y z
N MET A 1 -2.19 -0.73 14.73
CA MET A 1 -3.49 -1.04 14.06
C MET A 1 -4.56 0.05 14.22
N HIS A 2 -4.21 1.21 14.75
CA HIS A 2 -5.19 2.28 15.01
C HIS A 2 -5.26 3.36 13.92
N THR A 3 -4.44 3.27 12.88
CA THR A 3 -4.47 4.23 11.78
C THR A 3 -5.75 4.05 10.99
N LYS A 4 -6.59 5.08 10.99
CA LYS A 4 -7.90 5.07 10.31
C LYS A 4 -7.78 4.81 8.81
N ALA A 5 -6.73 5.33 8.15
CA ALA A 5 -6.46 5.10 6.73
C ALA A 5 -6.28 3.60 6.43
N VAL A 6 -5.44 2.89 7.20
CA VAL A 6 -5.23 1.44 7.04
C VAL A 6 -6.51 0.65 7.27
N TYR A 7 -7.30 1.05 8.26
CA TYR A 7 -8.60 0.40 8.53
C TYR A 7 -9.57 0.58 7.36
N ARG A 8 -9.67 1.80 6.81
CA ARG A 8 -10.56 2.09 5.67
C ARG A 8 -10.12 1.43 4.38
N ALA A 9 -8.81 1.37 4.13
CA ALA A 9 -8.28 0.61 2.99
C ALA A 9 -8.63 -0.88 3.10
N ALA A 10 -8.47 -1.48 4.28
CA ALA A 10 -8.88 -2.87 4.53
C ALA A 10 -10.39 -3.08 4.28
N GLN A 11 -11.23 -2.12 4.67
CA GLN A 11 -12.66 -2.18 4.32
C GLN A 11 -12.87 -2.11 2.80
N GLY A 12 -12.11 -1.27 2.08
CA GLY A 12 -12.17 -1.19 0.62
C GLY A 12 -11.80 -2.51 -0.06
N PHE A 13 -10.78 -3.20 0.43
CA PHE A 13 -10.44 -4.55 -0.04
C PHE A 13 -11.57 -5.55 0.27
N ASN A 14 -12.15 -5.51 1.46
CA ASN A 14 -13.26 -6.41 1.81
C ASN A 14 -14.50 -6.16 0.95
N ASP A 15 -14.81 -4.89 0.62
CA ASP A 15 -15.89 -4.53 -0.29
C ASP A 15 -15.65 -5.07 -1.70
N ALA A 16 -14.39 -5.13 -2.14
CA ALA A 16 -13.97 -5.75 -3.39
C ALA A 16 -13.90 -7.29 -3.32
N GLY A 17 -14.32 -7.90 -2.22
CA GLY A 17 -14.36 -9.36 -2.04
C GLY A 17 -13.04 -10.00 -1.61
N LEU A 18 -12.03 -9.22 -1.22
CA LEU A 18 -10.75 -9.76 -0.78
C LEU A 18 -10.71 -9.96 0.74
N ILE A 19 -10.03 -11.03 1.18
CA ILE A 19 -9.70 -11.25 2.59
C ILE A 19 -8.56 -10.31 2.97
N THR A 20 -8.62 -9.66 4.13
CA THR A 20 -7.58 -8.73 4.57
C THR A 20 -6.94 -9.13 5.89
N LEU A 21 -5.60 -9.12 5.92
CA LEU A 21 -4.79 -9.18 7.12
C LEU A 21 -4.23 -7.78 7.42
N ARG A 22 -4.43 -7.29 8.62
CA ARG A 22 -3.75 -6.10 9.14
C ARG A 22 -2.88 -6.49 10.32
N PHE A 23 -1.65 -6.08 10.32
CA PHE A 23 -0.70 -6.38 11.40
C PHE A 23 0.01 -5.11 11.87
N ASN A 24 0.62 -5.16 13.04
CA ASN A 24 1.53 -4.15 13.52
C ASN A 24 2.97 -4.63 13.32
N PHE A 25 3.83 -3.75 12.90
CA PHE A 25 5.27 -4.01 12.89
C PHE A 25 5.82 -4.23 14.30
N ARG A 26 7.03 -4.77 14.38
CA ARG A 26 7.80 -4.92 15.61
C ARG A 26 7.81 -3.64 16.43
N GLY A 27 7.70 -3.75 17.75
CA GLY A 27 7.67 -2.61 18.67
C GLY A 27 6.39 -1.77 18.63
N VAL A 28 5.38 -2.10 17.81
CA VAL A 28 4.13 -1.34 17.72
C VAL A 28 2.98 -2.04 18.45
N GLY A 29 2.34 -1.35 19.37
CA GLY A 29 1.19 -1.88 20.13
C GLY A 29 1.58 -3.04 21.02
N THR A 30 1.09 -4.25 20.72
CA THR A 30 1.43 -5.49 21.46
C THR A 30 2.49 -6.35 20.75
N SER A 31 2.98 -5.93 19.59
CA SER A 31 4.06 -6.62 18.90
C SER A 31 5.38 -6.46 19.66
N THR A 32 6.11 -7.54 19.82
CA THR A 32 7.43 -7.55 20.48
C THR A 32 8.52 -6.94 19.59
N GLY A 33 9.73 -6.79 20.11
CA GLY A 33 10.85 -6.20 19.39
C GLY A 33 10.84 -4.66 19.43
N SER A 34 11.60 -4.05 18.53
CA SER A 34 11.76 -2.60 18.42
C SER A 34 11.83 -2.19 16.96
N HIS A 35 11.52 -0.93 16.69
CA HIS A 35 11.66 -0.32 15.37
C HIS A 35 13.08 -0.48 14.84
N ASP A 36 13.22 -0.87 13.57
CA ASP A 36 14.49 -1.20 12.92
C ASP A 36 14.64 -0.52 11.54
N GLU A 37 14.27 0.75 11.47
CA GLU A 37 14.51 1.65 10.32
C GLU A 37 13.97 1.12 8.97
N GLY A 38 13.04 0.18 8.98
CA GLY A 38 12.45 -0.46 7.81
C GLY A 38 13.10 -1.80 7.43
N ILE A 39 14.22 -2.18 8.02
CA ILE A 39 14.90 -3.45 7.72
C ILE A 39 14.14 -4.61 8.36
N GLY A 40 14.00 -4.61 9.66
CA GLY A 40 13.26 -5.65 10.36
C GLY A 40 11.75 -5.63 10.04
N GLU A 41 11.19 -4.46 9.73
CA GLU A 41 9.78 -4.36 9.31
C GLU A 41 9.52 -5.04 7.96
N GLN A 42 10.53 -5.16 7.08
CA GLN A 42 10.42 -5.98 5.88
C GLN A 42 10.31 -7.47 6.23
N GLU A 43 11.08 -7.97 7.19
CA GLU A 43 10.94 -9.34 7.69
C GLU A 43 9.55 -9.61 8.28
N ASP A 44 9.00 -8.65 9.03
CA ASP A 44 7.63 -8.74 9.56
C ASP A 44 6.60 -8.85 8.42
N SER A 45 6.83 -8.13 7.33
CA SER A 45 5.97 -8.15 6.15
C SER A 45 6.04 -9.50 5.43
N VAL A 46 7.24 -10.06 5.26
CA VAL A 46 7.44 -11.40 4.68
C VAL A 46 6.75 -12.46 5.55
N ALA A 47 6.91 -12.39 6.87
CA ALA A 47 6.23 -13.30 7.80
C ALA A 47 4.70 -13.24 7.70
N ALA A 48 4.13 -12.04 7.45
CA ALA A 48 2.70 -11.88 7.22
C ALA A 48 2.26 -12.51 5.89
N LEU A 49 3.06 -12.40 4.83
CA LEU A 49 2.82 -13.07 3.54
C LEU A 49 2.91 -14.59 3.69
N ASP A 50 3.89 -15.11 4.41
CA ASP A 50 4.06 -16.54 4.68
C ASP A 50 2.85 -17.12 5.44
N TRP A 51 2.34 -16.34 6.40
CA TRP A 51 1.13 -16.73 7.13
C TRP A 51 -0.09 -16.77 6.21
N LEU A 52 -0.29 -15.76 5.35
CA LEU A 52 -1.40 -15.73 4.40
C LEU A 52 -1.34 -16.89 3.40
N GLU A 53 -0.16 -17.17 2.84
CA GLU A 53 0.02 -18.29 1.91
C GLU A 53 -0.30 -19.64 2.55
N LYS A 54 0.08 -19.82 3.82
CA LYS A 54 -0.23 -21.02 4.59
C LYS A 54 -1.72 -21.18 4.88
N GLU A 55 -2.39 -20.11 5.28
CA GLU A 55 -3.82 -20.15 5.66
C GLU A 55 -4.74 -20.16 4.44
N TYR A 56 -4.31 -19.53 3.34
CA TYR A 56 -5.07 -19.38 2.10
C TYR A 56 -4.22 -19.77 0.88
N PRO A 57 -3.81 -21.04 0.75
CA PRO A 57 -2.94 -21.47 -0.33
C PRO A 57 -3.60 -21.21 -1.69
N HIS A 58 -2.80 -20.81 -2.67
CA HIS A 58 -3.20 -20.53 -4.04
C HIS A 58 -3.99 -19.23 -4.27
N LEU A 59 -4.27 -18.43 -3.24
CA LEU A 59 -4.83 -17.11 -3.47
C LEU A 59 -3.72 -16.11 -3.85
N PRO A 60 -3.96 -15.26 -4.85
CA PRO A 60 -3.03 -14.17 -5.17
C PRO A 60 -3.00 -13.17 -4.02
N LEU A 61 -1.79 -12.68 -3.69
CA LEU A 61 -1.60 -11.74 -2.59
C LEU A 61 -1.49 -10.31 -3.11
N VAL A 62 -2.04 -9.37 -2.36
CA VAL A 62 -1.85 -7.92 -2.56
C VAL A 62 -1.15 -7.36 -1.34
N MET A 63 -0.08 -6.61 -1.56
CA MET A 63 0.63 -5.93 -0.48
C MET A 63 0.30 -4.44 -0.47
N GLY A 64 -0.04 -3.91 0.72
CA GLY A 64 -0.37 -2.50 0.87
C GLY A 64 0.20 -1.89 2.13
N GLY A 65 0.45 -0.57 2.09
CA GLY A 65 0.94 0.17 3.24
C GLY A 65 0.51 1.64 3.26
N PHE A 66 0.71 2.27 4.41
CA PHE A 66 0.44 3.69 4.63
C PHE A 66 1.70 4.35 5.19
N SER A 67 2.11 5.49 4.62
CA SER A 67 3.26 6.28 5.09
C SER A 67 4.53 5.41 5.15
N PHE A 68 5.20 5.31 6.31
CA PHE A 68 6.29 4.37 6.54
C PHE A 68 5.95 2.94 6.10
N GLY A 69 4.72 2.48 6.37
CA GLY A 69 4.26 1.18 5.91
C GLY A 69 4.15 1.05 4.39
N SER A 70 3.98 2.15 3.65
CA SER A 70 4.02 2.09 2.18
C SER A 70 5.44 1.87 1.67
N MET A 71 6.45 2.51 2.28
CA MET A 71 7.87 2.26 1.96
C MET A 71 8.20 0.77 2.16
N VAL A 72 7.92 0.23 3.34
CA VAL A 72 8.20 -1.18 3.66
C VAL A 72 7.40 -2.14 2.77
N GLY A 73 6.08 -1.94 2.68
CA GLY A 73 5.19 -2.85 1.97
C GLY A 73 5.40 -2.86 0.46
N LEU A 74 5.64 -1.70 -0.15
CA LEU A 74 5.92 -1.63 -1.58
C LEU A 74 7.27 -2.26 -1.92
N THR A 75 8.30 -2.07 -1.09
CA THR A 75 9.62 -2.71 -1.28
C THR A 75 9.49 -4.22 -1.25
N VAL A 76 8.91 -4.79 -0.20
CA VAL A 76 8.72 -6.25 -0.09
C VAL A 76 7.82 -6.77 -1.20
N GLY A 77 6.70 -6.12 -1.44
CA GLY A 77 5.72 -6.57 -2.42
C GLY A 77 6.20 -6.47 -3.86
N ALA A 78 7.11 -5.54 -4.19
CA ALA A 78 7.71 -5.45 -5.51
C ALA A 78 8.53 -6.70 -5.86
N ASP A 79 9.30 -7.21 -4.89
CA ASP A 79 10.22 -8.34 -5.08
C ASP A 79 9.58 -9.71 -4.84
N ASP A 80 8.54 -9.80 -3.98
CA ASP A 80 7.93 -11.09 -3.64
C ASP A 80 7.05 -11.62 -4.79
N PRO A 81 7.36 -12.79 -5.38
CA PRO A 81 6.62 -13.32 -6.54
C PRO A 81 5.16 -13.72 -6.21
N ARG A 82 4.82 -13.90 -4.95
CA ARG A 82 3.44 -14.20 -4.50
C ARG A 82 2.53 -12.98 -4.56
N VAL A 83 3.11 -11.79 -4.53
CA VAL A 83 2.36 -10.52 -4.58
C VAL A 83 2.11 -10.16 -6.03
N VAL A 84 0.84 -10.02 -6.41
CA VAL A 84 0.41 -9.73 -7.78
C VAL A 84 0.03 -8.28 -8.01
N ALA A 85 -0.22 -7.51 -6.96
CA ALA A 85 -0.58 -6.09 -7.04
C ALA A 85 -0.17 -5.35 -5.76
N LEU A 86 -0.02 -4.03 -5.84
CA LEU A 86 0.49 -3.18 -4.77
C LEU A 86 -0.45 -2.01 -4.47
N LEU A 87 -0.47 -1.57 -3.19
CA LEU A 87 -1.15 -0.37 -2.74
C LEU A 87 -0.22 0.49 -1.88
N GLY A 88 0.05 1.72 -2.32
CA GLY A 88 0.69 2.75 -1.51
C GLY A 88 -0.28 3.84 -1.10
N MET A 89 -0.28 4.26 0.15
CA MET A 89 -1.11 5.34 0.66
C MET A 89 -0.27 6.35 1.42
N GLY A 90 -0.48 7.64 1.15
CA GLY A 90 0.26 8.70 1.84
C GLY A 90 1.77 8.55 1.66
N LEU A 91 2.23 8.50 0.42
CA LEU A 91 3.64 8.32 0.09
C LEU A 91 4.44 9.56 0.50
N PRO A 92 5.42 9.41 1.43
CA PRO A 92 6.16 10.55 1.95
C PRO A 92 7.38 10.91 1.09
N VAL A 93 7.16 11.26 -0.17
CA VAL A 93 8.21 11.52 -1.17
C VAL A 93 9.07 12.77 -0.88
N ASP A 94 8.65 13.61 0.06
CA ASP A 94 9.36 14.86 0.43
C ASP A 94 10.14 14.75 1.76
N LEU A 95 10.13 13.57 2.40
CA LEU A 95 10.74 13.43 3.73
C LEU A 95 12.23 13.13 3.72
N ASP A 96 12.69 12.17 2.89
CA ASP A 96 14.06 11.67 2.94
C ASP A 96 14.34 10.83 1.69
N VAL A 97 15.61 10.72 1.30
CA VAL A 97 16.09 9.82 0.23
C VAL A 97 15.73 8.34 0.46
N ARG A 98 15.46 7.95 1.71
CA ARG A 98 14.97 6.59 2.03
C ARG A 98 13.58 6.28 1.46
N TYR A 99 12.82 7.29 1.09
CA TYR A 99 11.50 7.19 0.47
C TYR A 99 11.58 7.31 -1.06
N ASP A 100 12.65 6.76 -1.64
CA ASP A 100 12.76 6.58 -3.06
C ASP A 100 11.90 5.39 -3.51
N PHE A 101 11.08 5.61 -4.53
CA PHE A 101 10.17 4.61 -5.08
C PHE A 101 10.53 4.24 -6.54
N ASP A 102 11.71 4.61 -7.03
CA ASP A 102 12.14 4.39 -8.43
C ASP A 102 12.17 2.90 -8.81
N TYR A 103 12.38 2.02 -7.83
CA TYR A 103 12.33 0.57 -8.03
C TYR A 103 10.96 0.08 -8.57
N LEU A 104 9.88 0.84 -8.33
CA LEU A 104 8.55 0.49 -8.84
C LEU A 104 8.50 0.48 -10.37
N ALA A 105 9.38 1.20 -11.06
CA ALA A 105 9.49 1.16 -12.53
C ALA A 105 9.73 -0.27 -13.05
N HIS A 106 10.32 -1.13 -12.24
CA HIS A 106 10.71 -2.50 -12.60
C HIS A 106 9.91 -3.58 -11.87
N ALA A 107 8.96 -3.20 -11.02
CA ALA A 107 8.17 -4.15 -10.23
C ALA A 107 7.32 -5.10 -11.11
N GLY A 108 6.95 -4.69 -12.33
CA GLY A 108 6.16 -5.51 -13.25
C GLY A 108 4.73 -5.80 -12.77
N LYS A 109 4.28 -5.12 -11.72
CA LYS A 109 3.00 -5.33 -11.02
C LYS A 109 2.17 -4.06 -11.05
N PRO A 110 0.83 -4.13 -11.15
CA PRO A 110 -0.01 -2.96 -11.04
C PRO A 110 0.10 -2.36 -9.63
N VAL A 111 0.24 -1.04 -9.57
CA VAL A 111 0.35 -0.27 -8.33
C VAL A 111 -0.79 0.73 -8.26
N LEU A 112 -1.57 0.69 -7.18
CA LEU A 112 -2.45 1.79 -6.81
C LEU A 112 -1.72 2.70 -5.81
N VAL A 113 -1.66 3.98 -6.10
CA VAL A 113 -1.24 5.00 -5.15
C VAL A 113 -2.44 5.88 -4.81
N VAL A 114 -2.75 6.04 -3.52
CA VAL A 114 -3.78 6.97 -3.06
C VAL A 114 -3.13 8.04 -2.21
N GLN A 115 -3.25 9.30 -2.65
CA GLN A 115 -2.55 10.43 -2.03
C GLN A 115 -3.52 11.57 -1.66
N GLY A 116 -3.37 12.12 -0.46
CA GLY A 116 -4.03 13.37 -0.10
C GLY A 116 -3.45 14.53 -0.90
N GLU A 117 -4.30 15.38 -1.44
CA GLU A 117 -3.85 16.52 -2.26
C GLU A 117 -2.93 17.45 -1.48
N ASN A 118 -3.23 17.65 -0.19
CA ASN A 118 -2.53 18.56 0.71
C ASN A 118 -1.67 17.79 1.74
N ASP A 119 -1.17 16.62 1.38
CA ASP A 119 -0.30 15.82 2.26
C ASP A 119 1.02 16.57 2.49
N GLU A 120 1.34 16.81 3.75
CA GLU A 120 2.53 17.57 4.19
C GLU A 120 3.85 16.82 4.00
N PHE A 121 3.80 15.50 3.78
CA PHE A 121 4.98 14.65 3.56
C PHE A 121 5.19 14.30 2.09
N GLY A 122 4.26 14.72 1.24
CA GLY A 122 4.30 14.52 -0.19
C GLY A 122 2.93 14.92 -0.77
N SER A 123 2.81 16.16 -1.28
CA SER A 123 1.56 16.62 -1.88
C SER A 123 1.15 15.76 -3.08
N GLY A 124 -0.14 15.79 -3.43
CA GLY A 124 -0.64 15.09 -4.61
C GLY A 124 0.14 15.45 -5.88
N GLU A 125 0.64 16.68 -6.00
CA GLU A 125 1.46 17.12 -7.13
C GLU A 125 2.87 16.51 -7.08
N GLN A 126 3.53 16.51 -5.93
CA GLN A 126 4.84 15.92 -5.75
C GLN A 126 4.83 14.40 -6.03
N VAL A 127 3.82 13.70 -5.50
CA VAL A 127 3.66 12.26 -5.77
C VAL A 127 3.34 12.02 -7.26
N ALA A 128 2.53 12.86 -7.89
CA ALA A 128 2.28 12.75 -9.33
C ALA A 128 3.56 12.91 -10.15
N ALA A 129 4.40 13.89 -9.81
CA ALA A 129 5.69 14.10 -10.46
C ALA A 129 6.67 12.92 -10.25
N ALA A 130 6.71 12.34 -9.04
CA ALA A 130 7.53 11.19 -8.73
C ALA A 130 7.08 9.90 -9.44
N MET A 131 5.76 9.66 -9.53
CA MET A 131 5.21 8.43 -10.11
C MET A 131 5.15 8.45 -11.64
N ALA A 132 4.99 9.61 -12.27
CA ALA A 132 4.81 9.73 -13.72
C ALA A 132 5.92 9.07 -14.56
N PRO A 133 7.22 9.17 -14.23
CA PRO A 133 8.28 8.53 -15.01
C PRO A 133 8.36 7.02 -14.83
N LEU A 134 7.73 6.45 -13.79
CA LEU A 134 7.90 5.05 -13.40
C LEU A 134 7.07 4.08 -14.26
N GLY A 135 6.05 4.55 -14.96
CA GLY A 135 5.33 3.76 -15.96
C GLY A 135 3.80 3.73 -15.78
N SER A 136 3.12 3.25 -16.83
CA SER A 136 1.65 3.24 -16.92
C SER A 136 0.97 2.16 -16.05
N HIS A 137 1.72 1.28 -15.42
CA HIS A 137 1.20 0.29 -14.47
C HIS A 137 0.90 0.90 -13.09
N ILE A 138 1.30 2.17 -12.87
CA ILE A 138 0.99 2.91 -11.65
C ILE A 138 -0.25 3.78 -11.89
N THR A 139 -1.26 3.59 -11.07
CA THR A 139 -2.46 4.40 -11.04
C THR A 139 -2.42 5.30 -9.81
N LEU A 140 -2.42 6.61 -9.99
CA LEU A 140 -2.50 7.59 -8.91
C LEU A 140 -3.92 8.13 -8.76
N VAL A 141 -4.48 7.98 -7.57
CA VAL A 141 -5.72 8.61 -7.14
C VAL A 141 -5.38 9.71 -6.14
N ARG A 142 -5.66 10.97 -6.51
CA ARG A 142 -5.48 12.13 -5.64
C ARG A 142 -6.82 12.48 -5.00
N ILE A 143 -6.85 12.56 -3.66
CA ILE A 143 -8.06 12.91 -2.91
C ILE A 143 -7.98 14.39 -2.53
N PRO A 144 -8.87 15.24 -3.10
CA PRO A 144 -8.83 16.68 -2.86
C PRO A 144 -9.23 17.04 -1.42
N GLY A 145 -8.67 18.15 -0.92
CA GLY A 145 -9.05 18.74 0.35
C GLY A 145 -8.66 17.94 1.59
N THR A 146 -7.71 17.01 1.49
CA THR A 146 -7.20 16.25 2.64
C THR A 146 -5.68 16.16 2.64
N GLY A 147 -5.11 16.00 3.83
CA GLY A 147 -3.68 15.79 4.07
C GLY A 147 -3.36 14.31 4.31
N HIS A 148 -2.22 14.08 4.99
CA HIS A 148 -1.62 12.76 5.19
C HIS A 148 -2.56 11.69 5.74
N TYR A 149 -3.38 12.01 6.71
CA TYR A 149 -4.24 11.05 7.40
C TYR A 149 -5.61 10.84 6.74
N PHE A 150 -5.87 11.47 5.59
CA PHE A 150 -7.16 11.42 4.89
C PHE A 150 -8.33 11.85 5.78
N ALA A 151 -8.10 12.80 6.70
CA ALA A 151 -9.13 13.32 7.58
C ALA A 151 -10.33 13.79 6.75
N ASP A 152 -11.54 13.47 7.21
CA ASP A 152 -12.83 13.79 6.55
C ASP A 152 -13.03 13.21 5.13
N ARG A 153 -12.08 12.43 4.60
CA ARG A 153 -12.10 11.80 3.27
C ARG A 153 -11.83 10.30 3.29
N LEU A 154 -11.99 9.67 4.43
CA LEU A 154 -11.71 8.24 4.61
C LEU A 154 -12.62 7.33 3.78
N ASP A 155 -13.85 7.77 3.48
CA ASP A 155 -14.76 7.01 2.61
C ASP A 155 -14.35 7.09 1.13
N GLU A 156 -13.74 8.21 0.71
CA GLU A 156 -13.15 8.35 -0.61
C GLU A 156 -11.92 7.44 -0.78
N LEU A 157 -11.07 7.35 0.24
CA LEU A 157 -9.97 6.39 0.27
C LEU A 157 -10.49 4.94 0.13
N ARG A 158 -11.50 4.56 0.92
CA ARG A 158 -12.14 3.24 0.85
C ARG A 158 -12.69 2.97 -0.55
N GLY A 159 -13.40 3.93 -1.13
CA GLY A 159 -13.96 3.83 -2.48
C GLY A 159 -12.90 3.69 -3.56
N ALA A 160 -11.78 4.41 -3.46
CA ALA A 160 -10.66 4.31 -4.39
C ALA A 160 -10.04 2.89 -4.39
N VAL A 161 -9.83 2.32 -3.19
CA VAL A 161 -9.32 0.95 -3.04
C VAL A 161 -10.33 -0.06 -3.59
N CYS A 162 -11.60 0.01 -3.19
CA CYS A 162 -12.63 -0.90 -3.66
C CYS A 162 -12.72 -0.87 -5.20
N GLY A 163 -12.89 0.31 -5.80
CA GLY A 163 -13.06 0.43 -7.26
C GLY A 163 -11.87 -0.08 -8.07
N TYR A 164 -10.64 0.09 -7.55
CA TYR A 164 -9.44 -0.40 -8.22
C TYR A 164 -9.35 -1.93 -8.24
N TYR A 165 -9.70 -2.60 -7.15
CA TYR A 165 -9.59 -4.06 -7.00
C TYR A 165 -10.87 -4.82 -7.34
N GLU A 166 -12.04 -4.18 -7.38
CA GLU A 166 -13.29 -4.80 -7.80
C GLU A 166 -13.46 -4.82 -9.33
N SER A 167 -13.14 -3.72 -10.01
CA SER A 167 -13.43 -3.55 -11.44
C SER A 167 -12.32 -2.82 -12.23
N GLY A 168 -11.30 -2.31 -11.54
CA GLY A 168 -10.19 -1.55 -12.11
C GLY A 168 -9.01 -2.43 -12.57
N PRO A 169 -7.86 -1.82 -12.85
CA PRO A 169 -6.67 -2.53 -13.30
C PRO A 169 -6.20 -3.64 -12.35
N GLY A 170 -6.44 -3.49 -11.05
CA GLY A 170 -6.04 -4.47 -10.02
C GLY A 170 -6.73 -5.82 -10.16
N VAL A 171 -7.99 -5.86 -10.61
CA VAL A 171 -8.77 -7.10 -10.69
C VAL A 171 -8.21 -8.11 -11.67
N ARG A 172 -7.61 -7.66 -12.77
CA ARG A 172 -7.07 -8.54 -13.82
C ARG A 172 -5.97 -9.47 -13.33
N HIS A 173 -5.28 -9.09 -12.26
CA HIS A 173 -4.21 -9.84 -11.64
C HIS A 173 -4.68 -10.74 -10.51
N LEU A 174 -5.89 -10.53 -10.00
CA LEU A 174 -6.50 -11.33 -8.95
C LEU A 174 -7.26 -12.56 -9.49
N VAL A 175 -7.63 -12.56 -10.77
CA VAL A 175 -8.46 -13.60 -11.40
C VAL A 175 -7.66 -14.53 -12.30
N ALA A 176 -6.38 -14.28 -12.51
CA ALA A 176 -5.49 -15.07 -13.36
C ALA A 176 -4.86 -16.24 -12.57
N VAL A 177 -5.70 -17.17 -12.13
CA VAL A 177 -5.29 -18.49 -11.62
C VAL A 177 -6.04 -19.58 -12.37
#